data_cf173d3714623b0d0751d758103a664d
#
_entry.id   cf173d3714623b0d0751d758103a664d
#
_cell.length_a   1.000
_cell.length_b   1.000
_cell.length_c   1.000
_cell.angle_alpha   90.00
_cell.angle_beta   90.00
_cell.angle_gamma   90.00
#
_symmetry.space_group_name_H-M   'P 1'
#
loop_
_entity.id
_entity.type
_entity.pdbx_description
1 polymer ?
#
loop_
_entity_poly.entity_id
_entity_poly.type
_entity_poly.pdbx_seq_one_letter_code
_entity_poly.pdbx_strand_id
1 'polypeptide(L)'
;TRFVVHDAPQTVLPGTSATDDLGLYGTAFGTNPPYIATSDLKAAGATTRYARVHLALPPNYDDGETVAIEVDCGMITTVADTSCTIDCQAYRNAFTTTVCQVTLGADLCSTAAQSMNSVTFAKKTFYITPTGLEVGQPLDVRLTIACNDAATGTAVIAAISRVVLACDTRGG
;
A
#
# COMPACT_ATOMS: atom_id res chain seq x y z
N THR A 1 -23.79 3.82 1.38
CA THR A 1 -22.87 4.85 1.99
C THR A 1 -21.48 4.28 1.98
N ARG A 2 -20.51 5.06 1.52
CA ARG A 2 -19.10 4.64 1.50
C ARG A 2 -18.42 5.03 2.81
N PHE A 3 -17.81 4.07 3.49
CA PHE A 3 -16.99 4.29 4.67
C PHE A 3 -15.51 4.27 4.29
N VAL A 4 -14.74 5.17 4.87
CA VAL A 4 -13.31 5.28 4.61
C VAL A 4 -12.57 5.18 5.93
N VAL A 5 -11.75 4.16 6.06
CA VAL A 5 -10.82 4.03 7.19
C VAL A 5 -9.51 4.66 6.77
N HIS A 6 -9.09 5.68 7.50
CA HIS A 6 -7.77 6.24 7.36
C HIS A 6 -6.82 5.51 8.31
N ASP A 7 -5.87 4.81 7.74
CA ASP A 7 -4.73 4.36 8.52
C ASP A 7 -3.46 4.95 7.91
N ALA A 8 -2.65 5.57 8.74
CA ALA A 8 -1.33 5.97 8.33
C ALA A 8 -0.49 4.69 8.18
N PRO A 9 0.39 4.60 7.18
CA PRO A 9 1.32 3.48 7.07
C PRO A 9 2.21 3.46 8.31
N GLN A 10 1.87 2.62 9.26
CA GLN A 10 2.45 2.70 10.58
C GLN A 10 3.59 1.71 10.79
N THR A 11 3.61 0.65 10.05
CA THR A 11 4.62 -0.37 10.29
C THR A 11 5.01 -1.01 9.00
N VAL A 12 6.23 -0.79 8.63
CA VAL A 12 6.87 -1.56 7.60
C VAL A 12 7.36 -2.83 8.27
N LEU A 13 6.70 -3.93 8.00
CA LEU A 13 7.22 -5.24 8.36
C LEU A 13 7.98 -5.77 7.16
N PRO A 14 9.22 -6.22 7.35
CA PRO A 14 10.04 -6.68 6.25
C PRO A 14 9.33 -7.78 5.45
N GLY A 15 9.46 -7.71 4.13
CA GLY A 15 9.03 -8.80 3.26
C GLY A 15 9.90 -10.01 3.51
N THR A 16 11.18 -9.88 3.21
CA THR A 16 12.19 -10.93 3.39
C THR A 16 13.46 -10.42 4.08
N SER A 17 13.72 -9.12 4.05
CA SER A 17 14.85 -8.50 4.77
C SER A 17 14.56 -7.03 5.07
N ALA A 18 15.18 -6.51 6.12
CA ALA A 18 15.06 -5.10 6.53
C ALA A 18 15.59 -4.11 5.47
N THR A 19 16.30 -4.57 4.46
CA THR A 19 16.81 -3.74 3.37
C THR A 19 15.79 -3.49 2.26
N ASP A 20 14.70 -4.25 2.24
CA ASP A 20 13.67 -4.18 1.21
C ASP A 20 12.48 -3.32 1.62
N ASP A 21 12.52 -2.73 2.81
CA ASP A 21 11.43 -1.96 3.36
C ASP A 21 11.41 -0.51 2.89
N LEU A 22 10.20 0.03 2.76
CA LEU A 22 10.01 1.48 2.67
C LEU A 22 10.32 2.11 4.02
N GLY A 23 11.08 3.20 4.00
CA GLY A 23 11.41 3.95 5.21
C GLY A 23 10.33 4.94 5.58
N LEU A 24 10.16 5.21 6.88
CA LEU A 24 9.33 6.30 7.38
C LEU A 24 10.14 7.60 7.31
N TYR A 25 9.57 8.60 6.66
CA TYR A 25 10.14 9.93 6.50
C TYR A 25 9.19 10.98 7.04
N GLY A 26 9.73 12.12 7.36
CA GLY A 26 9.00 13.27 7.85
C GLY A 26 9.95 14.29 8.43
N THR A 27 9.43 15.47 8.72
CA THR A 27 10.16 16.51 9.45
C THR A 27 9.59 16.66 10.86
N ALA A 28 10.02 17.68 11.58
CA ALA A 28 9.48 17.96 12.90
C ALA A 28 7.95 18.09 12.88
N PHE A 29 7.31 17.63 13.95
CA PHE A 29 5.86 17.73 14.13
C PHE A 29 5.37 19.17 13.87
N GLY A 30 4.31 19.28 13.12
CA GLY A 30 3.73 20.58 12.71
C GLY A 30 4.34 21.19 11.45
N THR A 31 5.37 20.59 10.85
CA THR A 31 5.99 21.10 9.61
C THR A 31 5.46 20.33 8.39
N ASN A 32 5.59 19.02 8.37
CA ASN A 32 5.05 18.17 7.30
C ASN A 32 4.46 16.88 7.90
N PRO A 33 3.41 16.33 7.26
CA PRO A 33 2.92 15.01 7.65
C PRO A 33 3.98 13.94 7.36
N PRO A 34 3.99 12.84 8.13
CA PRO A 34 4.84 11.71 7.83
C PRO A 34 4.38 11.02 6.53
N TYR A 35 5.34 10.44 5.82
CA TYR A 35 5.11 9.63 4.64
C TYR A 35 6.09 8.47 4.62
N ILE A 36 5.82 7.44 3.84
CA ILE A 36 6.77 6.37 3.59
C ILE A 36 7.38 6.53 2.20
N ALA A 37 8.65 6.23 2.06
CA ALA A 37 9.35 6.36 0.79
C ALA A 37 10.43 5.30 0.63
N THR A 38 10.87 5.14 -0.61
CA THR A 38 12.06 4.37 -0.92
C THR A 38 13.31 5.14 -0.52
N SER A 39 14.41 4.43 -0.34
CA SER A 39 15.74 5.03 -0.49
C SER A 39 15.94 5.51 -1.94
N ASP A 40 17.07 6.12 -2.23
CA ASP A 40 17.44 6.41 -3.61
C ASP A 40 17.65 5.10 -4.39
N LEU A 41 16.80 4.86 -5.38
CA LEU A 41 16.77 3.64 -6.20
C LEU A 41 17.46 3.82 -7.56
N LYS A 42 18.30 4.81 -7.72
CA LYS A 42 19.09 5.00 -8.94
C LYS A 42 20.10 3.86 -9.11
N ALA A 43 19.71 2.88 -9.87
CA ALA A 43 20.57 1.74 -10.24
C ALA A 43 20.06 1.11 -11.52
N ALA A 44 20.97 0.62 -12.33
CA ALA A 44 20.58 -0.19 -13.48
C ALA A 44 19.87 -1.46 -13.02
N GLY A 45 18.63 -1.63 -13.44
CA GLY A 45 17.79 -2.77 -13.09
C GLY A 45 16.65 -2.43 -12.12
N ALA A 46 15.67 -3.30 -12.12
CA ALA A 46 14.50 -3.13 -11.27
C ALA A 46 14.84 -3.34 -9.80
N THR A 47 14.43 -2.39 -8.97
CA THR A 47 14.56 -2.48 -7.51
C THR A 47 13.18 -2.39 -6.89
N THR A 48 12.89 -3.30 -5.98
CA THR A 48 11.59 -3.44 -5.33
C THR A 48 11.70 -3.11 -3.84
N ARG A 49 10.70 -2.38 -3.32
CA ARG A 49 10.55 -2.05 -1.90
C ARG A 49 9.12 -2.30 -1.45
N TYR A 50 8.96 -2.62 -0.18
CA TYR A 50 7.70 -3.07 0.38
C TYR A 50 7.26 -2.24 1.58
N ALA A 51 5.94 -2.10 1.72
CA ALA A 51 5.30 -1.70 2.95
C ALA A 51 4.15 -2.66 3.25
N ARG A 52 3.81 -2.81 4.51
CA ARG A 52 2.72 -3.67 4.96
C ARG A 52 1.84 -2.92 5.95
N VAL A 53 0.55 -3.06 5.80
CA VAL A 53 -0.43 -2.44 6.68
C VAL A 53 -1.52 -3.45 7.01
N HIS A 54 -1.95 -3.47 8.27
CA HIS A 54 -3.12 -4.22 8.69
C HIS A 54 -4.31 -3.28 8.74
N LEU A 55 -5.35 -3.63 8.03
CA LEU A 55 -6.60 -2.91 7.97
C LEU A 55 -7.73 -3.85 8.38
N ALA A 56 -8.82 -3.31 8.88
CA ALA A 56 -10.00 -4.11 9.19
C ALA A 56 -11.25 -3.50 8.56
N LEU A 57 -12.10 -4.34 8.03
CA LEU A 57 -13.41 -3.92 7.56
C LEU A 57 -14.23 -3.37 8.74
N PRO A 58 -14.94 -2.27 8.56
CA PRO A 58 -15.69 -1.65 9.65
C PRO A 58 -16.92 -2.51 10.05
N PRO A 59 -17.43 -2.32 11.26
CA PRO A 59 -18.56 -3.11 11.76
C PRO A 59 -19.88 -2.93 11.00
N ASN A 60 -19.97 -1.93 10.16
CA ASN A 60 -21.12 -1.67 9.29
C ASN A 60 -20.82 -1.95 7.81
N TYR A 61 -19.76 -2.68 7.51
CA TYR A 61 -19.49 -3.14 6.14
C TYR A 61 -20.69 -3.93 5.60
N ASP A 62 -21.01 -3.72 4.35
CA ASP A 62 -22.05 -4.50 3.66
C ASP A 62 -21.41 -5.71 2.98
N ASP A 63 -21.65 -6.89 3.54
CA ASP A 63 -20.94 -8.11 3.14
C ASP A 63 -21.15 -8.41 1.65
N GLY A 64 -20.05 -8.63 0.96
CA GLY A 64 -20.05 -8.91 -0.49
C GLY A 64 -20.01 -7.66 -1.38
N GLU A 65 -20.10 -6.46 -0.80
CA GLU A 65 -20.04 -5.21 -1.55
C GLU A 65 -18.60 -4.73 -1.76
N THR A 66 -18.44 -3.64 -2.53
CA THR A 66 -17.16 -3.13 -2.99
C THR A 66 -16.18 -2.84 -1.85
N VAL A 67 -14.97 -3.35 -1.98
CA VAL A 67 -13.82 -3.01 -1.13
C VAL A 67 -12.67 -2.55 -2.02
N ALA A 68 -11.98 -1.51 -1.61
CA ALA A 68 -10.81 -1.01 -2.31
C ALA A 68 -9.75 -0.48 -1.35
N ILE A 69 -8.49 -0.62 -1.73
CA ILE A 69 -7.37 0.08 -1.11
C ILE A 69 -7.02 1.27 -2.00
N GLU A 70 -7.12 2.45 -1.44
CA GLU A 70 -6.75 3.69 -2.12
C GLU A 70 -5.41 4.18 -1.59
N VAL A 71 -4.48 4.46 -2.48
CA VAL A 71 -3.12 4.86 -2.14
C VAL A 71 -2.79 6.17 -2.84
N ASP A 72 -2.49 7.19 -2.08
CA ASP A 72 -1.96 8.45 -2.63
C ASP A 72 -0.45 8.33 -2.71
N CYS A 73 0.09 8.31 -3.92
CA CYS A 73 1.50 8.05 -4.17
C CYS A 73 2.04 8.81 -5.39
N GLY A 74 3.35 8.91 -5.46
CA GLY A 74 4.05 9.59 -6.54
C GLY A 74 5.56 9.58 -6.32
N MET A 75 6.28 10.34 -7.13
CA MET A 75 7.72 10.51 -7.05
C MET A 75 8.07 11.79 -6.31
N ILE A 76 9.04 11.75 -5.42
CA ILE A 76 9.59 12.96 -4.78
C ILE A 76 10.64 13.61 -5.70
N THR A 77 11.31 12.81 -6.48
CA THR A 77 12.36 13.24 -7.39
C THR A 77 11.88 13.28 -8.83
N THR A 78 12.63 13.96 -9.69
CA THR A 78 12.36 13.98 -11.13
C THR A 78 12.39 12.57 -11.70
N VAL A 79 11.44 12.28 -12.55
CA VAL A 79 11.31 11.01 -13.23
C VAL A 79 11.93 11.14 -14.61
N ALA A 80 13.22 10.86 -14.72
CA ALA A 80 13.88 10.72 -16.03
C ALA A 80 14.00 9.23 -16.32
N ASP A 81 13.91 8.80 -17.52
CA ASP A 81 14.26 7.47 -18.06
C ASP A 81 13.71 6.22 -17.35
N THR A 82 12.83 6.34 -16.36
CA THR A 82 12.43 5.24 -15.51
C THR A 82 10.97 4.88 -15.60
N SER A 83 10.67 3.64 -15.28
CA SER A 83 9.34 3.22 -14.88
C SER A 83 9.32 3.03 -13.37
N CYS A 84 8.36 3.65 -12.69
CA CYS A 84 8.06 3.35 -11.30
C CYS A 84 6.60 2.98 -11.16
N THR A 85 6.35 1.83 -10.56
CA THR A 85 4.99 1.28 -10.38
C THR A 85 4.72 1.01 -8.92
N ILE A 86 3.44 1.06 -8.57
CA ILE A 86 2.92 0.60 -7.30
C ILE A 86 1.96 -0.56 -7.53
N ASP A 87 2.09 -1.58 -6.73
CA ASP A 87 1.23 -2.75 -6.70
C ASP A 87 0.68 -2.98 -5.29
N CYS A 88 -0.46 -3.65 -5.22
CA CYS A 88 -1.12 -3.97 -3.97
C CYS A 88 -1.49 -5.44 -3.96
N GLN A 89 -1.18 -6.11 -2.86
CA GLN A 89 -1.67 -7.44 -2.56
C GLN A 89 -2.44 -7.39 -1.24
N ALA A 90 -3.54 -8.09 -1.16
CA ALA A 90 -4.36 -8.12 0.03
C ALA A 90 -4.78 -9.54 0.38
N TYR A 91 -4.62 -9.91 1.63
CA TYR A 91 -4.95 -11.23 2.13
C TYR A 91 -5.92 -11.14 3.29
N ARG A 92 -6.86 -12.05 3.33
CA ARG A 92 -7.73 -12.21 4.48
C ARG A 92 -6.93 -12.82 5.63
N ASN A 93 -6.86 -12.12 6.74
CA ASN A 93 -6.23 -12.63 7.95
C ASN A 93 -7.30 -13.21 8.88
N ALA A 94 -7.27 -14.51 9.06
CA ALA A 94 -8.15 -15.20 10.00
C ALA A 94 -7.37 -15.49 11.29
N PHE A 95 -7.40 -14.56 12.23
CA PHE A 95 -6.85 -14.85 13.56
C PHE A 95 -7.63 -15.98 14.22
N THR A 96 -6.94 -17.05 14.55
CA THR A 96 -7.51 -18.11 15.37
C THR A 96 -6.97 -17.98 16.80
N THR A 97 -7.74 -18.44 17.76
CA THR A 97 -7.33 -18.44 19.18
C THR A 97 -6.16 -19.39 19.47
N THR A 98 -5.79 -20.22 18.50
CA THR A 98 -4.81 -21.31 18.69
C THR A 98 -3.43 -20.97 18.13
N VAL A 99 -3.34 -20.08 17.14
CA VAL A 99 -2.07 -19.71 16.50
C VAL A 99 -2.06 -18.22 16.15
N CYS A 100 -0.98 -17.54 16.46
CA CYS A 100 -0.77 -16.16 16.07
C CYS A 100 -0.31 -15.99 14.61
N GLN A 101 0.06 -17.06 13.95
CA GLN A 101 0.46 -17.07 12.54
C GLN A 101 -0.43 -18.03 11.78
N VAL A 102 -1.19 -17.53 10.82
CA VAL A 102 -1.98 -18.32 9.88
C VAL A 102 -1.42 -18.18 8.50
N THR A 103 -1.45 -19.24 7.74
CA THR A 103 -1.15 -19.16 6.31
C THR A 103 -2.22 -18.31 5.65
N LEU A 104 -1.79 -17.21 5.04
CA LEU A 104 -2.68 -16.36 4.26
C LEU A 104 -3.17 -17.15 3.04
N GLY A 105 -4.43 -16.94 2.67
CA GLY A 105 -5.05 -17.56 1.50
C GLY A 105 -4.53 -16.98 0.17
N ALA A 106 -5.38 -16.97 -0.83
CA ALA A 106 -5.07 -16.33 -2.10
C ALA A 106 -5.06 -14.81 -1.98
N ASP A 107 -4.29 -14.15 -2.85
CA ASP A 107 -4.35 -12.70 -3.02
C ASP A 107 -5.75 -12.28 -3.50
N LEU A 108 -6.35 -11.37 -2.79
CA LEU A 108 -7.68 -10.85 -3.08
C LEU A 108 -7.64 -9.61 -3.98
N CYS A 109 -6.47 -9.01 -4.20
CA CYS A 109 -6.36 -7.85 -5.07
C CYS A 109 -6.52 -8.26 -6.53
N SER A 110 -7.51 -7.67 -7.20
CA SER A 110 -7.79 -7.94 -8.61
C SER A 110 -7.22 -6.89 -9.57
N THR A 111 -6.66 -5.81 -9.03
CA THR A 111 -6.11 -4.71 -9.81
C THR A 111 -4.61 -4.92 -10.03
N ALA A 112 -4.18 -4.83 -11.28
CA ALA A 112 -2.76 -4.91 -11.63
C ALA A 112 -1.97 -3.68 -11.14
N ALA A 113 -0.65 -3.81 -11.09
CA ALA A 113 0.26 -2.73 -10.78
C ALA A 113 0.00 -1.47 -11.64
N GLN A 114 0.07 -0.31 -11.02
CA GLN A 114 -0.22 0.97 -11.64
C GLN A 114 1.02 1.86 -11.69
N SER A 115 1.15 2.66 -12.74
CA SER A 115 2.25 3.63 -12.82
C SER A 115 2.11 4.71 -11.74
N MET A 116 3.19 4.97 -11.02
CA MET A 116 3.32 6.11 -10.10
C MET A 116 4.43 7.07 -10.55
N ASN A 117 4.87 6.96 -11.78
CA ASN A 117 5.99 7.68 -12.36
C ASN A 117 5.64 9.16 -12.65
N SER A 118 5.31 9.92 -11.63
CA SER A 118 4.95 11.33 -11.70
C SER A 118 5.30 12.04 -10.40
N VAL A 119 5.83 13.23 -10.49
CA VAL A 119 6.06 14.13 -9.32
C VAL A 119 4.77 14.72 -8.76
N THR A 120 3.68 14.60 -9.49
CA THR A 120 2.35 14.92 -8.97
C THR A 120 1.77 13.66 -8.33
N PHE A 121 1.54 13.75 -7.04
CA PHE A 121 0.91 12.66 -6.28
C PHE A 121 -0.52 12.45 -6.77
N ALA A 122 -0.87 11.21 -6.99
CA ALA A 122 -2.19 10.82 -7.46
C ALA A 122 -2.71 9.61 -6.68
N LYS A 123 -4.02 9.55 -6.55
CA LYS A 123 -4.69 8.39 -5.97
C LYS A 123 -4.63 7.22 -6.94
N LYS A 124 -4.20 6.07 -6.44
CA LYS A 124 -4.30 4.77 -7.09
C LYS A 124 -5.30 3.91 -6.33
N THR A 125 -6.18 3.24 -7.05
CA THR A 125 -7.25 2.43 -6.45
C THR A 125 -7.03 0.97 -6.82
N PHE A 126 -6.97 0.11 -5.82
CA PHE A 126 -6.81 -1.32 -5.94
C PHE A 126 -8.07 -2.00 -5.41
N TYR A 127 -8.80 -2.66 -6.29
CA TYR A 127 -10.03 -3.35 -5.94
C TYR A 127 -9.73 -4.72 -5.33
N ILE A 128 -10.42 -5.01 -4.25
CA ILE A 128 -10.32 -6.25 -3.51
C ILE A 128 -11.54 -7.11 -3.84
N THR A 129 -11.32 -8.37 -4.14
CA THR A 129 -12.40 -9.33 -4.34
C THR A 129 -13.19 -9.51 -3.04
N PRO A 130 -14.47 -9.14 -2.98
CA PRO A 130 -15.21 -9.09 -1.73
C PRO A 130 -15.72 -10.46 -1.26
N THR A 131 -15.62 -11.49 -2.09
CA THR A 131 -16.15 -12.82 -1.80
C THR A 131 -15.60 -13.39 -0.49
N GLY A 132 -16.48 -13.65 0.45
CA GLY A 132 -16.14 -14.21 1.76
C GLY A 132 -15.49 -13.22 2.73
N LEU A 133 -15.53 -11.92 2.42
CA LEU A 133 -15.19 -10.87 3.38
C LEU A 133 -16.41 -10.56 4.24
N GLU A 134 -16.17 -10.40 5.53
CA GLU A 134 -17.18 -10.19 6.55
C GLU A 134 -16.89 -8.93 7.36
N VAL A 135 -17.88 -8.48 8.08
CA VAL A 135 -17.77 -7.38 9.06
C VAL A 135 -16.62 -7.63 10.03
N GLY A 136 -15.78 -6.63 10.22
CA GLY A 136 -14.65 -6.72 11.15
C GLY A 136 -13.48 -7.58 10.66
N GLN A 137 -13.57 -8.13 9.43
CA GLN A 137 -12.52 -8.99 8.87
C GLN A 137 -11.20 -8.22 8.77
N PRO A 138 -10.12 -8.72 9.39
CA PRO A 138 -8.81 -8.14 9.19
C PRO A 138 -8.25 -8.47 7.80
N LEU A 139 -7.65 -7.48 7.18
CA LEU A 139 -6.90 -7.60 5.92
C LEU A 139 -5.43 -7.31 6.18
N ASP A 140 -4.59 -8.16 5.65
CA ASP A 140 -3.15 -7.96 5.60
C ASP A 140 -2.78 -7.47 4.20
N VAL A 141 -2.36 -6.23 4.09
CA VAL A 141 -2.11 -5.55 2.83
C VAL A 141 -0.63 -5.29 2.66
N ARG A 142 -0.07 -5.71 1.54
CA ARG A 142 1.28 -5.38 1.12
C ARG A 142 1.25 -4.41 -0.06
N LEU A 143 1.95 -3.31 0.08
CA LEU A 143 2.21 -2.37 -1.01
C LEU A 143 3.63 -2.59 -1.53
N THR A 144 3.77 -2.66 -2.83
CA THR A 144 5.02 -2.94 -3.50
C THR A 144 5.35 -1.80 -4.46
N ILE A 145 6.46 -1.12 -4.24
CA ILE A 145 7.01 -0.15 -5.18
C ILE A 145 8.13 -0.84 -5.96
N ALA A 146 8.03 -0.83 -7.29
CA ALA A 146 9.07 -1.32 -8.17
C ALA A 146 9.51 -0.19 -9.11
N CYS A 147 10.76 0.23 -8.96
CA CYS A 147 11.37 1.24 -9.82
C CYS A 147 12.49 0.62 -10.63
N ASN A 148 12.56 1.01 -11.91
CA ASN A 148 13.62 0.64 -12.81
C ASN A 148 14.22 1.93 -13.39
N ASP A 149 15.43 2.26 -12.98
CA ASP A 149 16.17 3.42 -13.45
C ASP A 149 17.36 2.98 -14.32
N ALA A 150 17.56 3.67 -15.42
CA ALA A 150 18.69 3.43 -16.31
C ALA A 150 20.03 4.01 -15.80
N ALA A 151 20.16 4.26 -14.50
CA ALA A 151 21.36 4.76 -13.85
C ALA A 151 21.76 6.18 -14.33
N THR A 152 20.84 7.11 -14.26
CA THR A 152 21.01 8.47 -14.76
C THR A 152 21.85 9.38 -13.87
N GLY A 153 22.23 8.99 -12.68
CA GLY A 153 22.87 9.88 -11.71
C GLY A 153 21.93 10.81 -10.95
N THR A 154 20.67 10.88 -11.36
CA THR A 154 19.62 11.61 -10.64
C THR A 154 18.96 10.69 -9.62
N ALA A 155 18.71 11.20 -8.42
CA ALA A 155 18.05 10.42 -7.38
C ALA A 155 16.65 9.97 -7.82
N VAL A 156 16.27 8.74 -7.49
CA VAL A 156 14.95 8.14 -7.75
C VAL A 156 14.33 7.75 -6.43
N ILE A 157 13.39 8.55 -5.97
CA ILE A 157 12.69 8.34 -4.69
C ILE A 157 11.19 8.37 -4.92
N ALA A 158 10.55 7.25 -4.65
CA ALA A 158 9.10 7.09 -4.72
C ALA A 158 8.50 7.11 -3.32
N ALA A 159 7.30 7.65 -3.19
CA ALA A 159 6.66 7.80 -1.88
C ALA A 159 5.17 7.53 -1.89
N ILE A 160 4.68 7.11 -0.72
CA ILE A 160 3.27 6.95 -0.40
C ILE A 160 2.95 7.91 0.74
N SER A 161 1.98 8.78 0.54
CA SER A 161 1.56 9.74 1.55
C SER A 161 0.36 9.26 2.37
N ARG A 162 -0.46 8.40 1.81
CA ARG A 162 -1.68 7.92 2.47
C ARG A 162 -2.11 6.56 1.93
N VAL A 163 -2.62 5.72 2.83
CA VAL A 163 -3.31 4.46 2.49
C VAL A 163 -4.69 4.49 3.14
N VAL A 164 -5.70 4.12 2.38
CA VAL A 164 -7.10 4.19 2.82
C VAL A 164 -7.81 2.90 2.43
N LEU A 165 -8.50 2.29 3.38
CA LEU A 165 -9.51 1.27 3.10
C LEU A 165 -10.84 1.96 2.81
N ALA A 166 -11.40 1.72 1.64
CA ALA A 166 -12.71 2.20 1.24
C ALA A 166 -13.63 1.02 0.98
N CYS A 167 -14.82 1.05 1.54
CA CYS A 167 -15.80 -0.02 1.33
C CYS A 167 -17.23 0.53 1.38
N ASP A 168 -18.17 -0.24 0.84
CA ASP A 168 -19.56 0.07 0.95
C ASP A 168 -20.09 -0.39 2.32
N THR A 169 -20.99 0.40 2.89
CA THR A 169 -21.53 0.15 4.22
C THR A 169 -23.05 0.09 4.18
N ARG A 170 -23.61 -0.73 5.05
CA ARG A 170 -25.07 -0.78 5.25
C ARG A 170 -25.57 0.60 5.63
N GLY A 171 -26.63 1.04 4.98
CA GLY A 171 -27.30 2.27 5.35
C GLY A 171 -27.88 2.16 6.74
N GLY A 172 -27.61 3.14 7.58
CA GLY A 172 -28.30 3.29 8.85
C GLY A 172 -29.68 3.90 8.65
#